data_e03c41bdd12652d1c235d145cdb63e10
#
_entry.id   e03c41bdd12652d1c235d145cdb63e10
#
_cell.length_a   1.000
_cell.length_b   1.000
_cell.length_c   1.000
_cell.angle_alpha   90.00
_cell.angle_beta   90.00
_cell.angle_gamma   90.00
#
_symmetry.space_group_name_H-M   'P 1'
#
loop_
_entity.id
_entity.type
_entity.pdbx_description
1 polymer ?
#
loop_
_entity_poly.entity_id
_entity_poly.type
_entity_poly.pdbx_seq_one_letter_code
_entity_poly.pdbx_strand_id
1 'polypeptide(L)'
;MLMRRGIGGQYESLSKDGGQSWSEPVPTPLVGTAAPVSISRVPKTGDLLAVWNRNLGAAHRNPLTAALSKDEGETRIHVRNIEDAPDDAWAYPAVTWVKDQALITYFNYKGGLSLKLKILPVDWFCQ
;
A
#
# COMPACT_ATOMS: atom_id res chain seq x y z
N MET A 1 -12.12 -2.95 -5.93
CA MET A 1 -11.95 -1.61 -5.29
C MET A 1 -11.53 -1.81 -3.85
N LEU A 2 -10.50 -1.10 -3.41
CA LEU A 2 -10.11 -1.07 -2.01
C LEU A 2 -10.61 0.20 -1.33
N MET A 3 -11.06 0.06 -0.09
CA MET A 3 -11.63 1.14 0.70
C MET A 3 -10.99 1.16 2.07
N ARG A 4 -10.58 2.35 2.51
CA ARG A 4 -10.16 2.52 3.90
C ARG A 4 -11.38 2.51 4.82
N ARG A 5 -11.25 1.86 5.95
CA ARG A 5 -12.17 1.99 7.07
C ARG A 5 -11.43 2.61 8.27
N GLY A 6 -12.11 3.03 9.30
CA GLY A 6 -11.54 3.61 10.50
C GLY A 6 -10.36 2.80 11.07
N ILE A 7 -10.48 2.20 12.21
CA ILE A 7 -9.43 1.32 12.76
C ILE A 7 -9.62 -0.10 12.23
N GLY A 8 -8.54 -0.79 11.85
CA GLY A 8 -8.54 -2.23 11.55
C GLY A 8 -8.09 -2.63 10.15
N GLY A 9 -8.05 -1.75 9.17
CA GLY A 9 -7.49 -2.09 7.85
C GLY A 9 -8.32 -1.68 6.65
N GLN A 10 -8.01 -2.30 5.53
CA GLN A 10 -8.68 -2.06 4.26
C GLN A 10 -9.83 -3.06 4.05
N TYR A 11 -10.84 -2.61 3.36
CA TYR A 11 -11.94 -3.43 2.87
C TYR A 11 -11.89 -3.50 1.35
N GLU A 12 -12.36 -4.58 0.78
CA GLU A 12 -12.50 -4.70 -0.66
C GLU A 12 -13.95 -4.98 -1.07
N SER A 13 -14.27 -4.54 -2.26
CA SER A 13 -15.49 -4.86 -2.99
C SER A 13 -15.12 -5.18 -4.43
N LEU A 14 -15.70 -6.20 -4.99
CA LEU A 14 -15.40 -6.70 -6.32
C LEU A 14 -16.57 -6.43 -7.28
N SER A 15 -16.24 -6.04 -8.49
CA SER A 15 -17.18 -5.94 -9.61
C SER A 15 -16.85 -7.01 -10.65
N LYS A 16 -17.88 -7.66 -11.20
CA LYS A 16 -17.76 -8.65 -12.27
C LYS A 16 -18.34 -8.16 -13.61
N ASP A 17 -18.82 -6.93 -13.64
CA ASP A 17 -19.55 -6.34 -14.76
C ASP A 17 -19.01 -4.98 -15.21
N GLY A 18 -17.71 -4.77 -15.02
CA GLY A 18 -17.05 -3.51 -15.41
C GLY A 18 -17.38 -2.31 -14.51
N GLY A 19 -17.75 -2.55 -13.25
CA GLY A 19 -18.02 -1.50 -12.28
C GLY A 19 -19.48 -1.06 -12.18
N GLN A 20 -20.41 -1.76 -12.84
CA GLN A 20 -21.84 -1.43 -12.78
C GLN A 20 -22.48 -1.89 -11.47
N SER A 21 -22.06 -3.03 -10.95
CA SER A 21 -22.44 -3.52 -9.63
C SER A 21 -21.21 -3.95 -8.83
N TRP A 22 -21.36 -4.00 -7.51
CA TRP A 22 -20.29 -4.29 -6.58
C TRP A 22 -20.75 -5.24 -5.47
N SER A 23 -19.88 -6.15 -5.07
CA SER A 23 -20.14 -7.03 -3.93
C SER A 23 -20.22 -6.24 -2.62
N GLU A 24 -20.84 -6.84 -1.60
CA GLU A 24 -20.70 -6.32 -0.22
C GLU A 24 -19.21 -6.21 0.14
N PRO A 25 -18.81 -5.11 0.83
CA PRO A 25 -17.43 -4.92 1.27
C PRO A 25 -17.02 -5.96 2.32
N VAL A 26 -15.89 -6.61 2.10
CA VAL A 26 -15.30 -7.56 3.04
C VAL A 26 -13.93 -7.09 3.53
N PRO A 27 -13.51 -7.44 4.77
CA PRO A 27 -12.19 -7.13 5.27
C PRO A 27 -11.09 -7.81 4.43
N THR A 28 -9.98 -7.13 4.22
CA THR A 28 -8.80 -7.70 3.58
C THR A 28 -7.70 -8.00 4.60
N PRO A 29 -6.69 -8.81 4.25
CA PRO A 29 -5.49 -8.98 5.07
C PRO A 29 -4.60 -7.72 5.21
N LEU A 30 -4.92 -6.61 4.52
CA LEU A 30 -4.22 -5.33 4.65
C LEU A 30 -4.64 -4.61 5.94
N VAL A 31 -4.20 -5.14 7.06
CA VAL A 31 -4.41 -4.52 8.36
C VAL A 31 -3.60 -3.24 8.50
N GLY A 32 -4.19 -2.22 9.09
CA GLY A 32 -3.51 -0.94 9.27
C GLY A 32 -4.41 0.20 9.76
N THR A 33 -3.85 1.39 9.76
CA THR A 33 -4.55 2.61 10.15
C THR A 33 -5.53 3.09 9.07
N ALA A 34 -6.38 4.04 9.41
CA ALA A 34 -7.32 4.71 8.49
C ALA A 34 -6.56 5.59 7.46
N ALA A 35 -5.73 4.98 6.63
CA ALA A 35 -4.96 5.60 5.57
C ALA A 35 -5.20 4.88 4.24
N PRO A 36 -5.12 5.56 3.10
CA PRO A 36 -5.28 4.91 1.80
C PRO A 36 -4.12 3.95 1.53
N VAL A 37 -4.42 2.90 0.79
CA VAL A 37 -3.44 1.98 0.20
C VAL A 37 -3.25 2.34 -1.27
N SER A 38 -2.02 2.21 -1.78
CA SER A 38 -1.73 2.17 -3.21
C SER A 38 -1.52 0.72 -3.63
N ILE A 39 -2.23 0.27 -4.65
CA ILE A 39 -2.01 -1.04 -5.28
C ILE A 39 -1.64 -0.82 -6.74
N SER A 40 -0.61 -1.53 -7.17
CA SER A 40 -0.10 -1.47 -8.53
C SER A 40 0.39 -2.85 -8.97
N ARG A 41 0.21 -3.17 -10.23
CA ARG A 41 0.76 -4.40 -10.81
C ARG A 41 2.21 -4.17 -11.22
N VAL A 42 3.10 -5.06 -10.76
CA VAL A 42 4.52 -5.06 -11.13
C VAL A 42 4.65 -5.46 -12.60
N PRO A 43 5.14 -4.59 -13.50
CA PRO A 43 5.13 -4.89 -14.94
C PRO A 43 5.93 -6.13 -15.33
N LYS A 44 7.03 -6.39 -14.62
CA LYS A 44 7.96 -7.48 -14.91
C LYS A 44 7.43 -8.86 -14.50
N THR A 45 6.73 -8.97 -13.39
CA THR A 45 6.32 -10.25 -12.79
C THR A 45 4.81 -10.50 -12.86
N GLY A 46 4.01 -9.44 -13.01
CA GLY A 46 2.56 -9.50 -12.92
C GLY A 46 2.03 -9.53 -11.49
N ASP A 47 2.89 -9.63 -10.47
CA ASP A 47 2.49 -9.62 -9.05
C ASP A 47 1.84 -8.29 -8.67
N LEU A 48 1.00 -8.27 -7.64
CA LEU A 48 0.48 -7.03 -7.07
C LEU A 48 1.43 -6.50 -6.00
N LEU A 49 1.79 -5.23 -6.10
CA LEU A 49 2.46 -4.47 -5.05
C LEU A 49 1.43 -3.64 -4.29
N ALA A 50 1.34 -3.82 -2.97
CA ALA A 50 0.60 -2.95 -2.07
C ALA A 50 1.57 -2.08 -1.27
N VAL A 51 1.25 -0.77 -1.14
CA VAL A 51 1.97 0.17 -0.27
C VAL A 51 0.97 0.86 0.65
N TRP A 52 1.13 0.69 1.97
CA TRP A 52 0.18 1.20 2.97
C TRP A 52 0.82 1.43 4.33
N ASN A 53 0.07 2.01 5.27
CA ASN A 53 0.51 2.15 6.65
C ASN A 53 0.09 0.90 7.47
N ARG A 54 1.03 -0.01 7.70
CA ARG A 54 0.82 -1.24 8.46
C ARG A 54 0.99 -0.97 9.97
N ASN A 55 0.02 -0.31 10.57
CA ASN A 55 0.01 -0.06 12.00
C ASN A 55 -1.22 -0.68 12.65
N LEU A 56 -1.02 -1.67 13.50
CA LEU A 56 -2.08 -2.39 14.21
C LEU A 56 -2.44 -1.61 15.49
N GLY A 57 -3.58 -0.96 15.48
CA GLY A 57 -4.18 -0.38 16.69
C GLY A 57 -3.85 1.09 16.98
N ALA A 58 -3.20 1.80 16.08
CA ALA A 58 -2.94 3.23 16.24
C ALA A 58 -3.39 4.06 15.04
N ALA A 59 -3.81 5.29 15.31
CA ALA A 59 -4.11 6.26 14.25
C ALA A 59 -2.83 6.80 13.57
N HIS A 60 -1.66 6.44 14.09
CA HIS A 60 -0.37 6.91 13.59
C HIS A 60 0.02 6.26 12.27
N ARG A 61 0.41 7.07 11.29
CA ARG A 61 0.75 6.65 9.93
C ARG A 61 2.22 6.24 9.79
N ASN A 62 2.65 5.31 10.63
CA ASN A 62 3.99 4.74 10.69
C ASN A 62 3.87 3.26 11.06
N PRO A 63 4.56 2.33 10.39
CA PRO A 63 5.43 2.51 9.22
C PRO A 63 4.68 2.71 7.92
N LEU A 64 5.40 3.13 6.86
CA LEU A 64 5.01 2.98 5.47
C LEU A 64 5.59 1.66 4.97
N THR A 65 4.73 0.70 4.64
CA THR A 65 5.09 -0.70 4.35
C THR A 65 4.74 -1.08 2.92
N ALA A 66 5.54 -1.95 2.34
CA ALA A 66 5.28 -2.60 1.05
C ALA A 66 5.12 -4.11 1.23
N ALA A 67 4.31 -4.74 0.40
CA ALA A 67 4.22 -6.19 0.25
C ALA A 67 3.85 -6.58 -1.18
N LEU A 68 4.30 -7.77 -1.60
CA LEU A 68 3.87 -8.38 -2.86
C LEU A 68 2.76 -9.41 -2.61
N SER A 69 1.97 -9.64 -3.65
CA SER A 69 1.02 -10.75 -3.73
C SER A 69 1.13 -11.39 -5.11
N LYS A 70 1.19 -12.73 -5.14
CA LYS A 70 1.23 -13.53 -6.37
C LYS A 70 -0.10 -14.17 -6.73
N ASP A 71 -1.10 -13.98 -5.91
CA ASP A 71 -2.41 -14.65 -5.94
C ASP A 71 -3.57 -13.64 -5.88
N GLU A 72 -3.44 -12.55 -6.64
CA GLU A 72 -4.46 -11.48 -6.78
C GLU A 72 -4.92 -10.87 -5.44
N GLY A 73 -4.04 -10.91 -4.45
CA GLY A 73 -4.29 -10.25 -3.16
C GLY A 73 -4.72 -11.16 -2.02
N GLU A 74 -4.80 -12.48 -2.23
CA GLU A 74 -5.17 -13.44 -1.18
C GLU A 74 -4.11 -13.54 -0.09
N THR A 75 -2.84 -13.64 -0.49
CA THR A 75 -1.72 -13.66 0.46
C THR A 75 -0.73 -12.52 0.26
N ARG A 76 0.10 -12.28 1.25
CA ARG A 76 1.14 -11.24 1.25
C ARG A 76 2.49 -11.87 1.55
N ILE A 77 3.46 -11.56 0.69
CA ILE A 77 4.86 -12.00 0.82
C ILE A 77 5.78 -10.80 0.80
N HIS A 78 7.01 -10.99 1.29
CA HIS A 78 8.06 -9.96 1.29
C HIS A 78 7.59 -8.63 1.91
N VAL A 79 6.97 -8.73 3.09
CA VAL A 79 6.47 -7.55 3.82
C VAL A 79 7.65 -6.76 4.38
N ARG A 80 7.87 -5.53 3.90
CA ARG A 80 9.01 -4.67 4.30
C ARG A 80 8.59 -3.23 4.52
N ASN A 81 9.27 -2.56 5.42
CA ASN A 81 9.08 -1.13 5.62
C ASN A 81 9.87 -0.34 4.57
N ILE A 82 9.19 0.60 3.91
CA ILE A 82 9.80 1.62 3.06
C ILE A 82 10.35 2.74 3.92
N GLU A 83 9.59 3.10 4.95
CA GLU A 83 9.91 4.10 5.96
C GLU A 83 9.39 3.65 7.33
N ASP A 84 10.20 3.84 8.39
CA ASP A 84 9.86 3.45 9.76
C ASP A 84 10.53 4.27 10.87
N ALA A 85 11.03 5.46 10.54
CA ALA A 85 11.64 6.34 11.54
C ALA A 85 10.65 6.64 12.70
N PRO A 86 11.04 6.45 13.99
CA PRO A 86 10.09 6.40 15.11
C PRO A 86 9.22 7.64 15.28
N ASP A 87 9.77 8.82 15.03
CA ASP A 87 9.10 10.10 15.26
C ASP A 87 8.55 10.74 13.99
N ASP A 88 8.25 9.92 12.99
CA ASP A 88 7.78 10.41 11.69
C ASP A 88 6.49 9.72 11.26
N ALA A 89 5.82 10.29 10.28
CA ALA A 89 4.61 9.73 9.69
C ALA A 89 4.57 9.98 8.18
N TRP A 90 4.02 9.03 7.46
CA TRP A 90 3.90 9.08 6.01
C TRP A 90 2.50 8.71 5.56
N ALA A 91 2.05 9.32 4.47
CA ALA A 91 0.71 9.04 3.98
C ALA A 91 0.57 9.22 2.48
N TYR A 92 -0.56 8.72 1.98
CA TYR A 92 -0.98 8.88 0.60
C TYR A 92 0.08 8.39 -0.40
N PRO A 93 0.54 7.14 -0.29
CA PRO A 93 1.47 6.60 -1.26
C PRO A 93 0.82 6.50 -2.64
N ALA A 94 1.60 6.81 -3.68
CA ALA A 94 1.27 6.52 -5.06
C ALA A 94 2.46 5.84 -5.73
N VAL A 95 2.21 4.78 -6.50
CA VAL A 95 3.23 4.00 -7.18
C VAL A 95 3.11 4.19 -8.69
N THR A 96 4.20 4.57 -9.31
CA THR A 96 4.35 4.63 -10.77
C THR A 96 5.56 3.79 -11.18
N TRP A 97 5.43 3.02 -12.25
CA TRP A 97 6.51 2.19 -12.76
C TRP A 97 7.22 2.86 -13.93
N VAL A 98 8.55 2.87 -13.86
CA VAL A 98 9.42 3.28 -14.96
C VAL A 98 10.45 2.16 -15.17
N LYS A 99 10.30 1.40 -16.24
CA LYS A 99 11.08 0.17 -16.47
C LYS A 99 10.96 -0.76 -15.25
N ASP A 100 12.09 -1.19 -14.68
CA ASP A 100 12.16 -2.06 -13.49
C ASP A 100 12.26 -1.29 -12.17
N GLN A 101 11.78 -0.04 -12.13
CA GLN A 101 11.82 0.80 -10.95
C GLN A 101 10.43 1.27 -10.55
N ALA A 102 10.11 1.14 -9.27
CA ALA A 102 8.95 1.77 -8.64
C ALA A 102 9.32 3.19 -8.18
N LEU A 103 8.66 4.18 -8.71
CA LEU A 103 8.67 5.55 -8.21
C LEU A 103 7.52 5.69 -7.23
N ILE A 104 7.84 5.83 -5.96
CA ILE A 104 6.86 5.91 -4.87
C ILE A 104 6.86 7.32 -4.33
N THR A 105 5.78 8.04 -4.52
CA THR A 105 5.57 9.37 -3.92
C THR A 105 4.68 9.24 -2.69
N TYR A 106 4.94 10.02 -1.66
CA TYR A 106 4.15 10.04 -0.43
C TYR A 106 4.40 11.32 0.36
N PHE A 107 3.45 11.71 1.18
CA PHE A 107 3.63 12.81 2.13
C PHE A 107 4.46 12.35 3.33
N ASN A 108 5.32 13.25 3.80
CA ASN A 108 6.04 13.16 5.06
C ASN A 108 5.61 14.32 5.98
N TYR A 109 5.43 14.05 7.25
CA TYR A 109 4.89 15.01 8.20
C TYR A 109 5.94 15.60 9.17
N LYS A 110 7.13 15.01 9.25
CA LYS A 110 8.19 15.51 10.16
C LYS A 110 8.71 16.86 9.71
N GLY A 111 8.68 17.83 10.63
CA GLY A 111 9.16 19.19 10.35
C GLY A 111 8.24 20.02 9.43
N GLY A 112 7.01 19.57 9.21
CA GLY A 112 6.03 20.16 8.30
C GLY A 112 5.68 19.24 7.15
N LEU A 113 4.59 19.55 6.45
CA LEU A 113 4.13 18.73 5.33
C LEU A 113 5.07 18.88 4.12
N SER A 114 5.63 17.78 3.67
CA SER A 114 6.46 17.71 2.46
C SER A 114 6.13 16.51 1.60
N LEU A 115 6.41 16.57 0.31
CA LEU A 115 6.30 15.45 -0.61
C LEU A 115 7.67 14.78 -0.76
N LYS A 116 7.72 13.46 -0.60
CA LYS A 116 8.89 12.64 -0.86
C LYS A 116 8.71 11.77 -2.11
N LEU A 117 9.81 11.49 -2.77
CA LEU A 117 9.93 10.48 -3.81
C LEU A 117 11.00 9.48 -3.42
N LYS A 118 10.66 8.20 -3.43
CA LYS A 118 11.60 7.09 -3.29
C LYS A 118 11.59 6.24 -4.55
N ILE A 119 12.76 5.92 -5.07
CA ILE A 119 12.94 5.09 -6.26
C ILE A 119 13.53 3.76 -5.82
N LEU A 120 12.82 2.67 -6.04
CA LEU A 120 13.21 1.33 -5.62
C LEU A 120 13.18 0.36 -6.82
N PRO A 121 14.22 -0.46 -7.03
CA PRO A 121 14.19 -1.49 -8.06
C PRO A 121 13.18 -2.59 -7.69
N VAL A 122 12.61 -3.28 -8.68
CA VAL A 122 11.69 -4.42 -8.46
C VAL A 122 12.28 -5.44 -7.49
N ASP A 123 13.55 -5.76 -7.62
CA ASP A 123 14.23 -6.76 -6.79
C ASP A 123 14.26 -6.39 -5.29
N TRP A 124 14.12 -5.10 -4.96
CA TRP A 124 14.00 -4.66 -3.57
C TRP A 124 12.75 -5.23 -2.89
N PHE A 125 11.67 -5.42 -3.63
CA PHE A 125 10.41 -5.97 -3.11
C PHE A 125 10.40 -7.50 -3.02
N CYS A 126 11.40 -8.17 -3.61
CA CYS A 126 11.49 -9.63 -3.67
C CYS A 126 12.40 -10.25 -2.59
N GLN A 127 12.86 -9.47 -1.62
CA GLN A 127 13.81 -9.90 -0.58
C GLN A 127 13.13 -10.13 0.76
#